data_f541a203561f53b49264699ad784159e
#
_entry.id   f541a203561f53b49264699ad784159e
#
_cell.length_a   1.000
_cell.length_b   1.000
_cell.length_c   1.000
_cell.angle_alpha   90.00
_cell.angle_beta   90.00
_cell.angle_gamma   90.00
#
_symmetry.space_group_name_H-M   'P 1'
#
loop_
_entity.id
_entity.type
_entity.pdbx_description
1 polymer ?
#
loop_
_entity_poly.entity_id
_entity_poly.type
_entity_poly.pdbx_seq_one_letter_code
_entity_poly.pdbx_strand_id
1 'polypeptide(L)'
;MLNRHDILSVEDFKNCCPGAPMPTVYSKIRALVQEGKLSVVGRGEYLAMRKPSFRYPVTPWMEQVNLLLIHECVGMDFCLCQRGANLYIQTGRRDIPLLKEVLSGHYPRVVSGQDARKVLGVLERCIVVEPMVSDSPLDRVQDVSVPSLEKEVVDGIRDGRISRLDMQKMAEVYPLNRSRLKRYAARRGVSKELDSLMGSLDQERIQMVSKVQGYLENTAVEKAWLFGSFARGEETPKSDLDLLVDLDSRAKVSLLTLIRYQLDLEKIVGREVDLIPSGSLKPFAVESAEKDKYIIYERTA
;
A
#
# COMPACT_ATOMS: atom_id res chain seq x y z
N MET A 1 -16.14 -16.88 8.78
CA MET A 1 -15.99 -16.91 10.26
C MET A 1 -14.80 -16.02 10.62
N LEU A 2 -15.04 -14.87 11.25
CA LEU A 2 -13.98 -14.01 11.77
C LEU A 2 -13.29 -14.73 12.93
N ASN A 3 -11.99 -14.87 12.87
CA ASN A 3 -11.22 -15.45 13.96
C ASN A 3 -11.27 -14.51 15.17
N ARG A 4 -11.67 -15.01 16.33
CA ARG A 4 -11.73 -14.24 17.60
C ARG A 4 -10.40 -13.53 17.96
N HIS A 5 -9.29 -13.91 17.36
CA HIS A 5 -7.97 -13.33 17.59
C HIS A 5 -7.71 -11.99 16.86
N ASP A 6 -8.63 -11.56 16.00
CA ASP A 6 -8.50 -10.28 15.27
C ASP A 6 -9.32 -9.15 15.88
N ILE A 7 -10.18 -9.44 16.88
CA ILE A 7 -10.98 -8.43 17.59
C ILE A 7 -10.22 -7.99 18.83
N LEU A 8 -9.93 -6.71 18.91
CA LEU A 8 -9.22 -6.06 20.01
C LEU A 8 -10.20 -5.22 20.84
N SER A 9 -10.11 -5.32 22.15
CA SER A 9 -10.84 -4.48 23.10
C SER A 9 -10.05 -3.23 23.48
N VAL A 10 -10.70 -2.23 24.07
CA VAL A 10 -10.01 -1.06 24.65
C VAL A 10 -8.96 -1.47 25.70
N GLU A 11 -9.20 -2.57 26.40
CA GLU A 11 -8.31 -3.11 27.40
C GLU A 11 -7.01 -3.66 26.82
N ASP A 12 -7.09 -4.30 25.65
CA ASP A 12 -5.90 -4.76 24.92
C ASP A 12 -4.99 -3.59 24.55
N PHE A 13 -5.58 -2.46 24.10
CA PHE A 13 -4.81 -1.25 23.81
C PHE A 13 -4.22 -0.61 25.06
N LYS A 14 -4.94 -0.64 26.18
CA LYS A 14 -4.44 -0.16 27.47
C LYS A 14 -3.24 -0.97 27.95
N ASN A 15 -3.30 -2.28 27.78
CA ASN A 15 -2.19 -3.20 28.10
C ASN A 15 -0.95 -2.96 27.22
N CYS A 16 -1.15 -2.59 25.96
CA CYS A 16 -0.04 -2.21 25.06
C CYS A 16 0.56 -0.82 25.39
N CYS A 17 -0.08 -0.02 26.23
CA CYS A 17 0.37 1.31 26.63
C CYS A 17 0.35 1.46 28.16
N PRO A 18 1.15 0.68 28.90
CA PRO A 18 1.15 0.70 30.36
C PRO A 18 1.48 2.11 30.88
N GLY A 19 0.65 2.61 31.80
CA GLY A 19 0.79 3.95 32.39
C GLY A 19 0.22 5.11 31.58
N ALA A 20 -0.24 4.89 30.35
CA ALA A 20 -0.88 5.96 29.58
C ALA A 20 -2.29 6.28 30.12
N PRO A 21 -2.66 7.57 30.25
CA PRO A 21 -4.04 7.97 30.59
C PRO A 21 -5.05 7.48 29.54
N MET A 22 -6.27 7.13 29.96
CA MET A 22 -7.32 6.65 29.06
C MET A 22 -7.61 7.57 27.86
N PRO A 23 -7.62 8.92 27.99
CA PRO A 23 -7.75 9.82 26.85
C PRO A 23 -6.69 9.61 25.78
N THR A 24 -5.45 9.33 26.19
CA THR A 24 -4.33 9.04 25.27
C THR A 24 -4.52 7.69 24.56
N VAL A 25 -5.03 6.67 25.26
CA VAL A 25 -5.36 5.37 24.65
C VAL A 25 -6.44 5.54 23.62
N TYR A 26 -7.53 6.24 23.93
CA TYR A 26 -8.61 6.52 22.98
C TYR A 26 -8.14 7.37 21.79
N SER A 27 -7.23 8.33 22.01
CA SER A 27 -6.65 9.12 20.92
C SER A 27 -5.85 8.24 19.95
N LYS A 28 -5.05 7.30 20.48
CA LYS A 28 -4.30 6.33 19.65
C LYS A 28 -5.21 5.37 18.89
N ILE A 29 -6.26 4.84 19.56
CA ILE A 29 -7.26 3.99 18.90
C ILE A 29 -7.94 4.74 17.75
N ARG A 30 -8.35 6.00 17.99
CA ARG A 30 -8.96 6.84 16.95
C ARG A 30 -8.01 7.07 15.78
N ALA A 31 -6.74 7.36 16.04
CA ALA A 31 -5.75 7.50 14.99
C ALA A 31 -5.62 6.22 14.15
N LEU A 32 -5.59 5.04 14.79
CA LEU A 32 -5.53 3.75 14.10
C LEU A 32 -6.81 3.44 13.28
N VAL A 33 -7.98 3.86 13.79
CA VAL A 33 -9.25 3.77 13.03
C VAL A 33 -9.22 4.71 11.83
N GLN A 34 -8.75 5.95 12.01
CA GLN A 34 -8.59 6.93 10.94
C GLN A 34 -7.56 6.50 9.87
N GLU A 35 -6.50 5.82 10.30
CA GLU A 35 -5.51 5.23 9.40
C GLU A 35 -6.02 3.96 8.69
N GLY A 36 -7.27 3.55 8.93
CA GLY A 36 -7.83 2.32 8.39
C GLY A 36 -7.14 1.04 8.87
N LYS A 37 -6.37 1.13 9.98
CA LYS A 37 -5.73 -0.02 10.63
C LYS A 37 -6.66 -0.76 11.57
N LEU A 38 -7.74 -0.10 12.01
CA LEU A 38 -8.79 -0.67 12.83
C LEU A 38 -10.15 -0.34 12.22
N SER A 39 -11.09 -1.29 12.31
CA SER A 39 -12.51 -1.06 12.04
C SER A 39 -13.31 -1.24 13.32
N VAL A 40 -14.26 -0.36 13.58
CA VAL A 40 -15.16 -0.49 14.73
C VAL A 40 -16.19 -1.57 14.43
N VAL A 41 -16.19 -2.66 15.21
CA VAL A 41 -17.15 -3.77 15.06
C VAL A 41 -18.19 -3.81 16.17
N GLY A 42 -17.94 -3.10 17.28
CA GLY A 42 -18.84 -3.01 18.42
C GLY A 42 -18.43 -1.89 19.39
N ARG A 43 -19.22 -1.70 20.46
CA ARG A 43 -18.90 -0.70 21.47
C ARG A 43 -17.63 -1.08 22.25
N GLY A 44 -16.51 -0.43 21.90
CA GLY A 44 -15.19 -0.70 22.50
C GLY A 44 -14.50 -1.94 21.91
N GLU A 45 -15.00 -2.47 20.81
CA GLU A 45 -14.43 -3.59 20.07
C GLU A 45 -13.99 -3.14 18.67
N TYR A 46 -12.78 -3.52 18.31
CA TYR A 46 -12.11 -3.10 17.08
C TYR A 46 -11.56 -4.31 16.35
N LEU A 47 -11.87 -4.46 15.08
CA LEU A 47 -11.22 -5.43 14.22
C LEU A 47 -9.91 -4.83 13.73
N ALA A 48 -8.79 -5.51 13.97
CA ALA A 48 -7.53 -5.14 13.34
C ALA A 48 -7.68 -5.34 11.83
N MET A 49 -7.81 -4.23 11.12
CA MET A 49 -7.76 -4.23 9.67
C MET A 49 -6.29 -4.44 9.28
N ARG A 50 -5.89 -5.68 9.23
CA ARG A 50 -4.67 -6.06 8.55
C ARG A 50 -4.93 -5.84 7.06
N LYS A 51 -4.68 -4.62 6.56
CA LYS A 51 -4.29 -4.54 5.15
C LYS A 51 -3.17 -5.57 5.02
N PRO A 52 -3.29 -6.59 4.16
CA PRO A 52 -2.23 -7.56 4.03
C PRO A 52 -0.98 -6.78 3.65
N SER A 53 -0.09 -6.55 4.64
CA SER A 53 1.21 -6.02 4.33
C SER A 53 1.85 -7.04 3.40
N PHE A 54 2.30 -6.56 2.26
CA PHE A 54 3.10 -7.41 1.38
C PHE A 54 4.24 -8.00 2.22
N ARG A 55 4.32 -9.33 2.26
CA ARG A 55 5.45 -10.04 2.83
C ARG A 55 6.09 -10.83 1.72
N TYR A 56 7.32 -10.49 1.43
CA TYR A 56 8.11 -11.27 0.50
C TYR A 56 8.20 -12.72 1.01
N PRO A 57 7.91 -13.74 0.17
CA PRO A 57 8.01 -15.14 0.59
C PRO A 57 9.48 -15.50 0.83
N VAL A 58 9.84 -15.78 2.07
CA VAL A 58 11.18 -16.29 2.42
C VAL A 58 11.14 -17.81 2.32
N THR A 59 12.07 -18.38 1.55
CA THR A 59 12.19 -19.82 1.38
C THR A 59 13.29 -20.38 2.28
N PRO A 60 13.27 -21.68 2.62
CA PRO A 60 14.33 -22.31 3.39
C PRO A 60 15.72 -22.14 2.76
N TRP A 61 15.80 -22.06 1.45
CA TRP A 61 17.05 -21.79 0.75
C TRP A 61 17.57 -20.37 1.00
N MET A 62 16.67 -19.38 0.99
CA MET A 62 17.02 -18.00 1.35
C MET A 62 17.52 -17.91 2.79
N GLU A 63 16.87 -18.61 3.72
CA GLU A 63 17.30 -18.64 5.13
C GLU A 63 18.70 -19.25 5.28
N GLN A 64 18.97 -20.38 4.63
CA GLN A 64 20.28 -21.01 4.66
C GLN A 64 21.38 -20.12 4.10
N VAL A 65 21.13 -19.47 2.96
CA VAL A 65 22.09 -18.54 2.35
C VAL A 65 22.27 -17.30 3.22
N ASN A 66 21.19 -16.78 3.81
CA ASN A 66 21.25 -15.63 4.72
C ASN A 66 22.11 -15.93 5.94
N LEU A 67 21.94 -17.09 6.57
CA LEU A 67 22.76 -17.50 7.72
C LEU A 67 24.25 -17.58 7.36
N LEU A 68 24.57 -18.19 6.21
CA LEU A 68 25.94 -18.22 5.71
C LEU A 68 26.52 -16.81 5.53
N LEU A 69 25.78 -15.92 4.87
CA LEU A 69 26.27 -14.57 4.59
C LEU A 69 26.41 -13.71 5.84
N ILE A 70 25.51 -13.84 6.81
CA ILE A 70 25.65 -13.13 8.09
C ILE A 70 26.91 -13.59 8.83
N HIS A 71 27.27 -14.86 8.75
CA HIS A 71 28.44 -15.42 9.41
C HIS A 71 29.75 -15.06 8.69
N GLU A 72 29.78 -15.21 7.36
CA GLU A 72 31.01 -15.06 6.56
C GLU A 72 31.24 -13.64 6.04
N CYS A 73 30.19 -12.83 5.91
CA CYS A 73 30.21 -11.52 5.31
C CYS A 73 29.73 -10.42 6.29
N VAL A 74 30.31 -10.41 7.48
CA VAL A 74 29.92 -9.47 8.56
C VAL A 74 30.03 -8.02 8.10
N GLY A 75 28.98 -7.25 8.31
CA GLY A 75 28.95 -5.81 8.00
C GLY A 75 28.62 -5.49 6.53
N MET A 76 28.30 -6.47 5.71
CA MET A 76 27.84 -6.25 4.34
C MET A 76 26.31 -6.06 4.29
N ASP A 77 25.87 -5.11 3.49
CA ASP A 77 24.47 -4.95 3.15
C ASP A 77 24.12 -5.79 1.93
N PHE A 78 23.16 -6.68 2.07
CA PHE A 78 22.64 -7.49 0.97
C PHE A 78 21.14 -7.71 1.06
N CYS A 79 20.54 -8.05 -0.06
CA CYS A 79 19.13 -8.36 -0.18
C CYS A 79 18.97 -9.64 -0.97
N LEU A 80 18.17 -10.57 -0.45
CA LEU A 80 17.87 -11.83 -1.11
C LEU A 80 16.48 -11.78 -1.75
N CYS A 81 16.39 -12.23 -3.00
CA CYS A 81 15.12 -12.45 -3.65
C CYS A 81 15.16 -13.73 -4.50
N GLN A 82 14.08 -14.49 -4.48
CA GLN A 82 13.97 -15.69 -5.32
C GLN A 82 13.07 -15.41 -6.52
N ARG A 83 13.54 -15.74 -7.71
CA ARG A 83 12.79 -15.63 -8.96
C ARG A 83 12.83 -16.96 -9.69
N GLY A 84 11.69 -17.65 -9.70
CA GLY A 84 11.61 -19.03 -10.16
C GLY A 84 12.52 -19.96 -9.36
N ALA A 85 13.37 -20.73 -10.04
CA ALA A 85 14.32 -21.65 -9.40
C ALA A 85 15.62 -20.95 -8.91
N ASN A 86 15.83 -19.67 -9.22
CA ASN A 86 17.10 -18.99 -8.97
C ASN A 86 17.00 -18.03 -7.78
N LEU A 87 18.08 -17.95 -7.01
CA LEU A 87 18.24 -17.00 -5.91
C LEU A 87 19.12 -15.83 -6.37
N TYR A 88 18.60 -14.63 -6.20
CA TYR A 88 19.34 -13.40 -6.48
C TYR A 88 19.78 -12.76 -5.17
N ILE A 89 21.06 -12.40 -5.13
CA ILE A 89 21.67 -11.67 -4.04
C ILE A 89 22.12 -10.33 -4.56
N GLN A 90 21.50 -9.28 -4.07
CA GLN A 90 21.86 -7.91 -4.44
C GLN A 90 22.69 -7.28 -3.34
N THR A 91 23.81 -6.70 -3.70
CA THR A 91 24.75 -6.06 -2.76
C THR A 91 25.49 -4.89 -3.38
N GLY A 92 26.29 -4.18 -2.60
CA GLY A 92 27.17 -3.13 -3.08
C GLY A 92 28.13 -3.65 -4.17
N ARG A 93 28.40 -2.84 -5.19
CA ARG A 93 29.29 -3.27 -6.30
C ARG A 93 30.68 -3.74 -5.84
N ARG A 94 31.19 -3.16 -4.75
CA ARG A 94 32.50 -3.50 -4.18
C ARG A 94 32.52 -4.87 -3.50
N ASP A 95 31.37 -5.30 -3.02
CA ASP A 95 31.20 -6.52 -2.22
C ASP A 95 30.93 -7.75 -3.09
N ILE A 96 30.56 -7.55 -4.36
CA ILE A 96 30.25 -8.65 -5.32
C ILE A 96 31.38 -9.69 -5.43
N PRO A 97 32.65 -9.33 -5.57
CA PRO A 97 33.72 -10.32 -5.71
C PRO A 97 33.84 -11.23 -4.50
N LEU A 98 33.83 -10.64 -3.29
CA LEU A 98 33.94 -11.37 -2.03
C LEU A 98 32.70 -12.26 -1.80
N LEU A 99 31.49 -11.73 -2.02
CA LEU A 99 30.28 -12.52 -1.91
C LEU A 99 30.29 -13.72 -2.87
N LYS A 100 30.75 -13.52 -4.09
CA LYS A 100 30.87 -14.58 -5.09
C LYS A 100 31.85 -15.66 -4.65
N GLU A 101 32.99 -15.26 -4.11
CA GLU A 101 34.02 -16.19 -3.61
C GLU A 101 33.44 -17.05 -2.47
N VAL A 102 32.88 -16.42 -1.43
CA VAL A 102 32.28 -17.12 -0.30
C VAL A 102 31.19 -18.10 -0.78
N LEU A 103 30.27 -17.62 -1.61
CA LEU A 103 29.18 -18.47 -2.10
C LEU A 103 29.68 -19.62 -2.97
N SER A 104 30.70 -19.40 -3.79
CA SER A 104 31.29 -20.45 -4.66
C SER A 104 31.96 -21.57 -3.86
N GLY A 105 32.41 -21.29 -2.65
CA GLY A 105 32.90 -22.30 -1.71
C GLY A 105 31.83 -23.25 -1.19
N HIS A 106 30.56 -22.85 -1.22
CA HIS A 106 29.43 -23.62 -0.67
C HIS A 106 28.43 -24.07 -1.75
N TYR A 107 28.35 -23.37 -2.88
CA TYR A 107 27.36 -23.62 -3.93
C TYR A 107 28.03 -23.75 -5.30
N PRO A 108 27.71 -24.80 -6.07
CA PRO A 108 28.41 -25.08 -7.33
C PRO A 108 28.04 -24.13 -8.48
N ARG A 109 26.98 -23.37 -8.35
CA ARG A 109 26.42 -22.54 -9.42
C ARG A 109 26.19 -21.10 -8.96
N VAL A 110 27.28 -20.35 -8.83
CA VAL A 110 27.27 -18.95 -8.47
C VAL A 110 27.75 -18.13 -9.66
N VAL A 111 26.89 -17.21 -10.13
CA VAL A 111 27.17 -16.37 -11.31
C VAL A 111 27.00 -14.89 -10.98
N SER A 112 27.71 -14.02 -11.67
CA SER A 112 27.53 -12.58 -11.58
C SER A 112 26.72 -12.03 -12.75
N GLY A 113 26.09 -10.85 -12.60
CA GLY A 113 25.03 -10.33 -13.44
C GLY A 113 25.24 -10.39 -14.96
N GLN A 114 26.48 -10.25 -15.49
CA GLN A 114 26.73 -10.36 -16.94
C GLN A 114 26.71 -11.82 -17.41
N ASP A 115 27.26 -12.73 -16.62
CA ASP A 115 27.26 -14.16 -16.91
C ASP A 115 25.91 -14.80 -16.70
N ALA A 116 25.12 -14.27 -15.79
CA ALA A 116 23.77 -14.75 -15.52
C ALA A 116 22.88 -14.75 -16.77
N ARG A 117 22.98 -13.72 -17.62
CA ARG A 117 22.19 -13.65 -18.88
C ARG A 117 22.50 -14.79 -19.85
N LYS A 118 23.69 -15.33 -19.80
CA LYS A 118 24.13 -16.44 -20.67
C LYS A 118 23.68 -17.82 -20.14
N VAL A 119 23.46 -17.92 -18.83
CA VAL A 119 23.32 -19.21 -18.14
C VAL A 119 21.87 -19.43 -17.63
N LEU A 120 21.07 -18.36 -17.40
CA LEU A 120 19.74 -18.44 -16.80
C LEU A 120 18.69 -19.17 -17.65
N GLY A 121 18.94 -19.39 -18.94
CA GLY A 121 18.08 -20.23 -19.78
C GLY A 121 18.43 -21.73 -19.78
N VAL A 122 19.60 -22.10 -19.21
CA VAL A 122 20.19 -23.44 -19.32
C VAL A 122 20.36 -24.13 -17.96
N LEU A 123 20.55 -23.35 -16.89
CA LEU A 123 20.83 -23.87 -15.55
C LEU A 123 19.69 -23.59 -14.58
N GLU A 124 19.26 -24.63 -13.88
CA GLU A 124 18.33 -24.53 -12.75
C GLU A 124 19.07 -24.35 -11.42
N ARG A 125 18.47 -23.60 -10.49
CA ARG A 125 18.98 -23.36 -9.13
C ARG A 125 20.36 -22.70 -9.07
N CYS A 126 20.50 -21.58 -9.77
CA CYS A 126 21.68 -20.74 -9.67
C CYS A 126 21.53 -19.69 -8.56
N ILE A 127 22.66 -19.30 -7.96
CA ILE A 127 22.76 -18.08 -7.17
C ILE A 127 23.34 -17.00 -8.09
N VAL A 128 22.60 -15.90 -8.22
CA VAL A 128 22.98 -14.75 -9.04
C VAL A 128 23.36 -13.59 -8.14
N VAL A 129 24.62 -13.16 -8.19
CA VAL A 129 25.08 -12.00 -7.44
C VAL A 129 25.07 -10.78 -8.35
N GLU A 130 24.31 -9.78 -8.00
CA GLU A 130 24.12 -8.56 -8.81
C GLU A 130 24.21 -7.27 -7.98
N PRO A 131 24.54 -6.12 -8.60
CA PRO A 131 24.65 -4.88 -7.87
C PRO A 131 23.28 -4.38 -7.40
N MET A 132 23.19 -3.99 -6.13
CA MET A 132 22.07 -3.27 -5.55
C MET A 132 22.22 -1.77 -5.85
N VAL A 133 21.09 -1.13 -6.15
CA VAL A 133 21.05 0.33 -6.26
C VAL A 133 20.98 0.92 -4.84
N SER A 134 21.73 2.01 -4.60
CA SER A 134 21.71 2.71 -3.31
C SER A 134 20.27 3.13 -2.92
N ASP A 135 19.97 3.08 -1.63
CA ASP A 135 18.64 3.36 -1.06
C ASP A 135 17.52 2.53 -1.69
N SER A 136 17.82 1.32 -2.12
CA SER A 136 16.81 0.35 -2.53
C SER A 136 15.82 0.13 -1.37
N PRO A 137 14.51 0.20 -1.62
CA PRO A 137 13.54 -0.03 -0.56
C PRO A 137 13.49 -1.51 -0.21
N LEU A 138 13.93 -1.84 0.99
CA LEU A 138 13.99 -3.19 1.52
C LEU A 138 13.05 -3.34 2.71
N ASP A 139 12.60 -4.57 2.92
CA ASP A 139 11.87 -5.02 4.10
C ASP A 139 12.67 -6.13 4.80
N ARG A 140 12.31 -6.47 6.02
CA ARG A 140 12.92 -7.55 6.79
C ARG A 140 11.87 -8.58 7.18
N VAL A 141 12.08 -9.82 6.77
CA VAL A 141 11.19 -10.95 7.06
C VAL A 141 12.03 -12.07 7.65
N GLN A 142 11.74 -12.53 8.86
CA GLN A 142 12.49 -13.60 9.55
C GLN A 142 14.01 -13.37 9.51
N ASP A 143 14.44 -12.14 9.80
CA ASP A 143 15.84 -11.70 9.75
C ASP A 143 16.51 -11.71 8.36
N VAL A 144 15.80 -12.09 7.32
CA VAL A 144 16.25 -11.99 5.93
C VAL A 144 15.88 -10.62 5.36
N SER A 145 16.87 -9.91 4.81
CA SER A 145 16.64 -8.68 4.05
C SER A 145 16.11 -9.03 2.66
N VAL A 146 14.91 -8.54 2.36
CA VAL A 146 14.15 -8.87 1.13
C VAL A 146 13.67 -7.60 0.43
N PRO A 147 13.32 -7.67 -0.86
CA PRO A 147 12.72 -6.52 -1.54
C PRO A 147 11.40 -6.11 -0.87
N SER A 148 11.18 -4.80 -0.72
CA SER A 148 9.83 -4.30 -0.45
C SER A 148 8.93 -4.41 -1.68
N LEU A 149 7.62 -4.22 -1.49
CA LEU A 149 6.68 -4.20 -2.60
C LEU A 149 7.06 -3.15 -3.66
N GLU A 150 7.46 -1.96 -3.22
CA GLU A 150 7.84 -0.89 -4.14
C GLU A 150 9.08 -1.24 -4.96
N LYS A 151 10.02 -1.95 -4.36
CA LYS A 151 11.21 -2.45 -5.08
C LYS A 151 10.82 -3.48 -6.12
N GLU A 152 9.99 -4.47 -5.76
CA GLU A 152 9.51 -5.49 -6.70
C GLU A 152 8.75 -4.87 -7.87
N VAL A 153 7.89 -3.89 -7.61
CA VAL A 153 7.15 -3.17 -8.65
C VAL A 153 8.11 -2.45 -9.60
N VAL A 154 9.01 -1.63 -9.08
CA VAL A 154 9.89 -0.81 -9.91
C VAL A 154 10.90 -1.66 -10.68
N ASP A 155 11.51 -2.64 -10.03
CA ASP A 155 12.42 -3.58 -10.70
C ASP A 155 11.66 -4.44 -11.74
N GLY A 156 10.43 -4.82 -11.45
CA GLY A 156 9.55 -5.54 -12.36
C GLY A 156 9.17 -4.74 -13.60
N ILE A 157 8.90 -3.44 -13.45
CA ILE A 157 8.66 -2.51 -14.57
C ILE A 157 9.93 -2.43 -15.44
N ARG A 158 11.09 -2.21 -14.81
CA ARG A 158 12.36 -2.11 -15.53
C ARG A 158 12.69 -3.36 -16.34
N ASP A 159 12.42 -4.52 -15.77
CA ASP A 159 12.72 -5.81 -16.38
C ASP A 159 11.60 -6.29 -17.32
N GLY A 160 10.54 -5.50 -17.51
CA GLY A 160 9.40 -5.86 -18.37
C GLY A 160 8.54 -7.01 -17.82
N ARG A 161 8.65 -7.31 -16.50
CA ARG A 161 7.92 -8.40 -15.84
C ARG A 161 6.57 -7.98 -15.30
N ILE A 162 6.36 -6.70 -15.09
CA ILE A 162 5.11 -6.14 -14.55
C ILE A 162 4.38 -5.39 -15.65
N SER A 163 3.20 -5.89 -15.98
CA SER A 163 2.26 -5.23 -16.88
C SER A 163 1.36 -4.25 -16.13
N ARG A 164 0.56 -3.47 -16.90
CA ARG A 164 -0.49 -2.61 -16.35
C ARG A 164 -1.49 -3.39 -15.48
N LEU A 165 -1.90 -4.57 -15.93
CA LEU A 165 -2.85 -5.42 -15.21
C LEU A 165 -2.26 -5.93 -13.88
N ASP A 166 -0.96 -6.27 -13.87
CA ASP A 166 -0.29 -6.68 -12.64
C ASP A 166 -0.21 -5.53 -11.65
N MET A 167 0.09 -4.33 -12.15
CA MET A 167 0.12 -3.11 -11.34
C MET A 167 -1.24 -2.80 -10.72
N GLN A 168 -2.32 -2.93 -11.48
CA GLN A 168 -3.69 -2.79 -10.97
C GLN A 168 -3.98 -3.81 -9.87
N LYS A 169 -3.74 -5.09 -10.13
CA LYS A 169 -3.95 -6.17 -9.14
C LYS A 169 -3.13 -5.98 -7.86
N MET A 170 -1.88 -5.53 -7.99
CA MET A 170 -1.03 -5.24 -6.84
C MET A 170 -1.55 -4.07 -6.02
N ALA A 171 -1.98 -2.99 -6.68
CA ALA A 171 -2.59 -1.82 -6.03
C ALA A 171 -3.93 -2.17 -5.35
N GLU A 172 -4.66 -3.16 -5.89
CA GLU A 172 -5.88 -3.69 -5.31
C GLU A 172 -5.66 -4.38 -3.96
N VAL A 173 -4.61 -5.20 -3.89
CA VAL A 173 -4.36 -6.05 -2.73
C VAL A 173 -3.51 -5.35 -1.69
N TYR A 174 -2.55 -4.53 -2.10
CA TYR A 174 -1.53 -3.96 -1.22
C TYR A 174 -1.49 -2.43 -1.31
N PRO A 175 -1.33 -1.72 -0.19
CA PRO A 175 -1.10 -0.28 -0.21
C PRO A 175 0.29 0.00 -0.78
N LEU A 176 0.34 0.64 -1.95
CA LEU A 176 1.57 1.10 -2.57
C LEU A 176 1.98 2.47 -2.03
N ASN A 177 3.17 2.61 -1.47
CA ASN A 177 3.70 3.90 -1.07
C ASN A 177 4.20 4.67 -2.31
N ARG A 178 3.35 5.57 -2.82
CA ARG A 178 3.61 6.34 -4.04
C ARG A 178 4.90 7.16 -3.98
N SER A 179 5.22 7.75 -2.84
CA SER A 179 6.45 8.54 -2.67
C SER A 179 7.70 7.66 -2.75
N ARG A 180 7.63 6.48 -2.14
CA ARG A 180 8.71 5.48 -2.16
C ARG A 180 8.90 4.91 -3.57
N LEU A 181 7.79 4.60 -4.26
CA LEU A 181 7.78 4.18 -5.67
C LEU A 181 8.47 5.21 -6.59
N LYS A 182 7.99 6.47 -6.57
CA LYS A 182 8.53 7.54 -7.43
C LYS A 182 10.01 7.79 -7.18
N ARG A 183 10.43 7.85 -5.93
CA ARG A 183 11.84 8.05 -5.56
C ARG A 183 12.73 6.91 -6.08
N TYR A 184 12.29 5.66 -5.93
CA TYR A 184 13.07 4.52 -6.39
C TYR A 184 13.03 4.38 -7.92
N ALA A 185 11.89 4.64 -8.57
CA ALA A 185 11.77 4.65 -10.03
C ALA A 185 12.70 5.68 -10.68
N ALA A 186 12.86 6.86 -10.08
CA ALA A 186 13.80 7.87 -10.56
C ALA A 186 15.24 7.34 -10.53
N ARG A 187 15.64 6.64 -9.47
CA ARG A 187 16.98 6.01 -9.37
C ARG A 187 17.19 4.85 -10.35
N ARG A 188 16.10 4.19 -10.73
CA ARG A 188 16.13 3.06 -11.68
C ARG A 188 15.97 3.51 -13.14
N GLY A 189 15.67 4.79 -13.39
CA GLY A 189 15.48 5.36 -14.72
C GLY A 189 14.19 4.93 -15.40
N VAL A 190 13.15 4.58 -14.62
CA VAL A 190 11.84 4.10 -15.12
C VAL A 190 10.67 4.97 -14.66
N SER A 191 10.94 6.25 -14.40
CA SER A 191 9.88 7.18 -13.93
C SER A 191 8.76 7.33 -14.95
N LYS A 192 9.08 7.41 -16.23
CA LYS A 192 8.08 7.58 -17.31
C LYS A 192 7.16 6.38 -17.43
N GLU A 193 7.73 5.19 -17.35
CA GLU A 193 7.01 3.92 -17.39
C GLU A 193 6.11 3.79 -16.16
N LEU A 194 6.63 4.10 -14.98
CA LEU A 194 5.83 4.13 -13.74
C LEU A 194 4.68 5.14 -13.85
N ASP A 195 4.93 6.37 -14.27
CA ASP A 195 3.91 7.41 -14.40
C ASP A 195 2.85 7.02 -15.44
N SER A 196 3.24 6.35 -16.53
CA SER A 196 2.29 5.82 -17.51
C SER A 196 1.37 4.74 -16.92
N LEU A 197 1.91 3.84 -16.11
CA LEU A 197 1.14 2.79 -15.43
C LEU A 197 0.26 3.37 -14.31
N MET A 198 0.78 4.32 -13.54
CA MET A 198 0.04 5.02 -12.49
C MET A 198 -1.03 5.96 -13.05
N GLY A 199 -0.76 6.63 -14.17
CA GLY A 199 -1.72 7.53 -14.82
C GLY A 199 -3.01 6.86 -15.24
N SER A 200 -2.99 5.55 -15.48
CA SER A 200 -4.21 4.78 -15.75
C SER A 200 -5.08 4.58 -14.51
N LEU A 201 -4.47 4.44 -13.34
CA LEU A 201 -5.19 4.38 -12.06
C LEU A 201 -5.79 5.74 -11.72
N ASP A 202 -5.06 6.82 -12.01
CA ASP A 202 -5.54 8.19 -11.82
C ASP A 202 -6.69 8.52 -12.80
N GLN A 203 -6.71 7.96 -14.00
CA GLN A 203 -7.83 8.10 -14.93
C GLN A 203 -9.13 7.46 -14.44
N GLU A 204 -9.07 6.28 -13.82
CA GLU A 204 -10.25 5.66 -13.22
C GLU A 204 -10.83 6.52 -12.09
N ARG A 205 -9.94 7.12 -11.28
CA ARG A 205 -10.34 8.08 -10.24
C ARG A 205 -11.00 9.32 -10.84
N ILE A 206 -10.41 9.92 -11.87
CA ILE A 206 -10.97 11.10 -12.57
C ILE A 206 -12.34 10.78 -13.13
N GLN A 207 -12.52 9.61 -13.78
CA GLN A 207 -13.81 9.18 -14.30
C GLN A 207 -14.84 8.96 -13.19
N MET A 208 -14.42 8.40 -12.05
CA MET A 208 -15.30 8.19 -10.90
C MET A 208 -15.75 9.55 -10.33
N VAL A 209 -14.84 10.47 -10.10
CA VAL A 209 -15.15 11.83 -9.63
C VAL A 209 -16.11 12.52 -10.62
N SER A 210 -15.87 12.41 -11.92
CA SER A 210 -16.75 12.97 -12.94
C SER A 210 -18.17 12.39 -12.90
N LYS A 211 -18.32 11.09 -12.65
CA LYS A 211 -19.64 10.45 -12.48
C LYS A 211 -20.35 10.97 -11.23
N VAL A 212 -19.62 11.13 -10.12
CA VAL A 212 -20.15 11.70 -8.88
C VAL A 212 -20.64 13.13 -9.13
N GLN A 213 -19.82 13.98 -9.77
CA GLN A 213 -20.19 15.35 -10.12
C GLN A 213 -21.48 15.40 -10.93
N GLY A 214 -21.57 14.64 -12.01
CA GLY A 214 -22.76 14.60 -12.88
C GLY A 214 -24.03 14.14 -12.15
N TYR A 215 -23.92 13.25 -11.16
CA TYR A 215 -25.06 12.88 -10.32
C TYR A 215 -25.46 14.01 -9.37
N LEU A 216 -24.50 14.65 -8.72
CA LEU A 216 -24.75 15.70 -7.74
C LEU A 216 -25.42 16.95 -8.32
N GLU A 217 -25.22 17.25 -9.61
CA GLU A 217 -25.89 18.34 -10.30
C GLU A 217 -27.42 18.30 -10.19
N ASN A 218 -28.00 17.11 -10.08
CA ASN A 218 -29.43 16.88 -9.97
C ASN A 218 -29.92 16.60 -8.54
N THR A 219 -29.13 16.97 -7.54
CA THR A 219 -29.44 16.76 -6.13
C THR A 219 -29.53 18.09 -5.36
N ALA A 220 -29.87 18.05 -4.09
CA ALA A 220 -29.85 19.20 -3.22
C ALA A 220 -28.46 19.48 -2.60
N VAL A 221 -27.39 18.89 -3.13
CA VAL A 221 -26.02 19.15 -2.70
C VAL A 221 -25.53 20.47 -3.31
N GLU A 222 -24.99 21.37 -2.48
CA GLU A 222 -24.38 22.61 -2.91
C GLU A 222 -22.86 22.44 -3.12
N LYS A 223 -22.21 21.72 -2.20
CA LYS A 223 -20.78 21.42 -2.28
C LYS A 223 -20.52 19.98 -1.88
N ALA A 224 -19.52 19.39 -2.50
CA ALA A 224 -19.01 18.09 -2.11
C ALA A 224 -17.49 18.07 -2.09
N TRP A 225 -16.94 17.46 -1.06
CA TRP A 225 -15.51 17.19 -0.90
C TRP A 225 -15.27 15.70 -0.86
N LEU A 226 -14.21 15.28 -1.50
CA LEU A 226 -13.66 13.95 -1.34
C LEU A 226 -12.64 13.98 -0.21
N PHE A 227 -12.69 13.01 0.71
CA PHE A 227 -11.73 12.87 1.80
C PHE A 227 -11.35 11.41 2.02
N GLY A 228 -10.63 11.09 3.09
CA GLY A 228 -10.26 9.71 3.40
C GLY A 228 -9.20 9.11 2.47
N SER A 229 -9.28 7.81 2.24
CA SER A 229 -8.27 7.06 1.47
C SER A 229 -8.16 7.52 0.02
N PHE A 230 -9.28 7.88 -0.59
CA PHE A 230 -9.31 8.42 -1.95
C PHE A 230 -8.64 9.77 -2.07
N ALA A 231 -8.85 10.66 -1.12
CA ALA A 231 -8.21 11.98 -1.14
C ALA A 231 -6.68 11.88 -1.01
N ARG A 232 -6.20 10.91 -0.22
CA ARG A 232 -4.77 10.66 -0.04
C ARG A 232 -4.12 9.81 -1.13
N GLY A 233 -4.93 9.22 -2.04
CA GLY A 233 -4.41 8.31 -3.04
C GLY A 233 -3.96 6.95 -2.48
N GLU A 234 -4.57 6.53 -1.38
CA GLU A 234 -4.28 5.28 -0.67
C GLU A 234 -5.43 4.27 -0.83
N GLU A 235 -6.40 4.57 -1.70
CA GLU A 235 -7.56 3.75 -1.93
C GLU A 235 -7.20 2.38 -2.50
N THR A 236 -8.02 1.41 -2.13
CA THR A 236 -8.06 0.05 -2.69
C THR A 236 -9.41 -0.18 -3.36
N PRO A 237 -9.62 -1.22 -4.14
CA PRO A 237 -10.95 -1.55 -4.70
C PRO A 237 -12.02 -1.81 -3.65
N LYS A 238 -11.61 -2.13 -2.42
CA LYS A 238 -12.50 -2.31 -1.26
C LYS A 238 -12.63 -1.06 -0.40
N SER A 239 -11.98 0.03 -0.79
CA SER A 239 -12.11 1.29 -0.06
C SER A 239 -13.42 1.96 -0.43
N ASP A 240 -14.12 2.43 0.60
CA ASP A 240 -15.32 3.23 0.47
C ASP A 240 -14.96 4.61 -0.10
N LEU A 241 -15.88 5.22 -0.78
CA LEU A 241 -15.75 6.58 -1.28
C LEU A 241 -16.31 7.54 -0.23
N ASP A 242 -15.45 8.21 0.50
CA ASP A 242 -15.82 9.15 1.56
C ASP A 242 -16.15 10.53 0.98
N LEU A 243 -17.40 10.94 1.04
CA LEU A 243 -17.89 12.23 0.55
C LEU A 243 -18.46 13.07 1.69
N LEU A 244 -17.92 14.26 1.87
CA LEU A 244 -18.48 15.28 2.74
C LEU A 244 -19.34 16.23 1.89
N VAL A 245 -20.55 16.53 2.31
CA VAL A 245 -21.47 17.34 1.50
C VAL A 245 -22.11 18.47 2.29
N ASP A 246 -22.21 19.63 1.69
CA ASP A 246 -23.10 20.72 2.12
C ASP A 246 -24.39 20.64 1.33
N LEU A 247 -25.51 20.74 2.04
CA LEU A 247 -26.84 20.66 1.47
C LEU A 247 -27.46 22.06 1.37
N ASP A 248 -28.22 22.32 0.34
CA ASP A 248 -29.03 23.53 0.21
C ASP A 248 -29.95 23.68 1.41
N SER A 249 -29.72 24.71 2.20
CA SER A 249 -30.48 24.99 3.42
C SER A 249 -31.98 25.23 3.16
N ARG A 250 -32.34 25.59 1.92
CA ARG A 250 -33.72 25.80 1.47
C ARG A 250 -34.38 24.47 1.04
N ALA A 251 -33.60 23.46 0.74
CA ALA A 251 -34.10 22.14 0.38
C ALA A 251 -34.37 21.33 1.67
N LYS A 252 -35.59 20.83 1.83
CA LYS A 252 -35.95 19.95 2.96
C LYS A 252 -35.43 18.53 2.69
N VAL A 253 -34.11 18.34 2.84
CA VAL A 253 -33.48 17.04 2.64
C VAL A 253 -33.71 16.17 3.86
N SER A 254 -34.44 15.08 3.69
CA SER A 254 -34.68 14.09 4.75
C SER A 254 -33.52 13.08 4.82
N LEU A 255 -33.40 12.35 5.93
CA LEU A 255 -32.45 11.24 6.04
C LEU A 255 -32.66 10.18 4.95
N LEU A 256 -33.92 9.90 4.59
CA LEU A 256 -34.25 8.98 3.50
C LEU A 256 -33.75 9.48 2.14
N THR A 257 -33.77 10.78 1.93
CA THR A 257 -33.22 11.39 0.70
C THR A 257 -31.70 11.22 0.64
N LEU A 258 -30.99 11.41 1.76
CA LEU A 258 -29.54 11.19 1.82
C LEU A 258 -29.18 9.73 1.59
N ILE A 259 -29.89 8.79 2.22
CA ILE A 259 -29.69 7.36 1.98
C ILE A 259 -29.91 7.02 0.49
N ARG A 260 -30.92 7.62 -0.16
CA ARG A 260 -31.12 7.42 -1.59
C ARG A 260 -29.96 7.96 -2.40
N TYR A 261 -29.45 9.15 -2.10
CA TYR A 261 -28.28 9.69 -2.79
C TYR A 261 -27.06 8.78 -2.63
N GLN A 262 -26.82 8.27 -1.43
CA GLN A 262 -25.75 7.31 -1.16
C GLN A 262 -25.90 6.05 -2.02
N LEU A 263 -27.06 5.39 -1.98
CA LEU A 263 -27.32 4.16 -2.75
C LEU A 263 -27.24 4.37 -4.26
N ASP A 264 -27.65 5.52 -4.75
CA ASP A 264 -27.55 5.84 -6.17
C ASP A 264 -26.10 6.09 -6.59
N LEU A 265 -25.32 6.77 -5.75
CA LEU A 265 -23.88 6.94 -5.94
C LEU A 265 -23.15 5.59 -5.91
N GLU A 266 -23.46 4.69 -4.97
CA GLU A 266 -22.89 3.34 -4.92
C GLU A 266 -23.09 2.57 -6.24
N LYS A 267 -24.30 2.64 -6.83
CA LYS A 267 -24.58 2.03 -8.13
C LYS A 267 -23.76 2.65 -9.26
N ILE A 268 -23.58 3.98 -9.22
CA ILE A 268 -22.89 4.74 -10.27
C ILE A 268 -21.38 4.48 -10.24
N VAL A 269 -20.80 4.44 -9.03
CA VAL A 269 -19.35 4.27 -8.86
C VAL A 269 -18.93 2.82 -8.69
N GLY A 270 -19.89 1.91 -8.40
CA GLY A 270 -19.63 0.47 -8.26
C GLY A 270 -18.90 0.07 -6.97
N ARG A 271 -19.05 0.88 -5.90
CA ARG A 271 -18.44 0.65 -4.58
C ARG A 271 -19.25 1.32 -3.48
N GLU A 272 -18.98 0.96 -2.23
CA GLU A 272 -19.58 1.59 -1.07
C GLU A 272 -19.25 3.09 -1.03
N VAL A 273 -20.21 3.91 -0.61
CA VAL A 273 -20.09 5.35 -0.53
C VAL A 273 -20.52 5.82 0.84
N ASP A 274 -19.67 6.52 1.55
CA ASP A 274 -20.03 7.23 2.78
C ASP A 274 -20.36 8.68 2.46
N LEU A 275 -21.68 9.00 2.45
CA LEU A 275 -22.17 10.35 2.18
C LEU A 275 -22.51 11.05 3.50
N ILE A 276 -21.65 11.97 3.92
CA ILE A 276 -21.73 12.61 5.24
C ILE A 276 -22.04 14.10 5.08
N PRO A 277 -23.18 14.60 5.63
CA PRO A 277 -23.40 16.04 5.73
C PRO A 277 -22.32 16.71 6.61
N SER A 278 -21.78 17.86 6.19
CA SER A 278 -20.68 18.52 6.90
C SER A 278 -21.03 18.89 8.35
N GLY A 279 -22.29 19.24 8.62
CA GLY A 279 -22.79 19.46 9.97
C GLY A 279 -22.95 18.22 10.85
N SER A 280 -22.80 17.01 10.29
CA SER A 280 -22.95 15.72 10.99
C SER A 280 -21.61 15.06 11.31
N LEU A 281 -20.49 15.62 10.87
CA LEU A 281 -19.16 15.15 11.20
C LEU A 281 -18.93 15.26 12.72
N LYS A 282 -18.57 14.14 13.30
CA LYS A 282 -18.18 14.12 14.71
C LYS A 282 -16.89 14.92 14.92
N PRO A 283 -16.73 15.64 16.04
CA PRO A 283 -15.59 16.55 16.25
C PRO A 283 -14.20 15.93 15.99
N PHE A 284 -14.05 14.65 16.24
CA PHE A 284 -12.80 13.93 16.02
C PHE A 284 -12.51 13.62 14.53
N ALA A 285 -13.55 13.54 13.70
CA ALA A 285 -13.41 13.29 12.27
C ALA A 285 -13.19 14.59 11.47
N VAL A 286 -13.59 15.72 12.06
CA VAL A 286 -13.44 17.05 11.44
C VAL A 286 -11.98 17.34 11.16
N GLU A 287 -11.08 17.18 12.13
CA GLU A 287 -9.64 17.50 11.96
C GLU A 287 -8.99 16.64 10.86
N SER A 288 -9.35 15.36 10.78
CA SER A 288 -8.82 14.46 9.75
C SER A 288 -9.39 14.78 8.36
N ALA A 289 -10.71 15.01 8.28
CA ALA A 289 -11.36 15.34 7.03
C ALA A 289 -10.87 16.71 6.50
N GLU A 290 -10.74 17.72 7.38
CA GLU A 290 -10.24 19.04 7.01
C GLU A 290 -8.82 19.02 6.44
N LYS A 291 -7.97 18.10 6.92
CA LYS A 291 -6.58 18.00 6.50
C LYS A 291 -6.42 17.45 5.09
N ASP A 292 -7.27 16.51 4.70
CA ASP A 292 -7.09 15.73 3.48
C ASP A 292 -8.17 16.03 2.42
N LYS A 293 -9.27 16.72 2.79
CA LYS A 293 -10.38 16.98 1.88
C LYS A 293 -10.00 17.94 0.75
N TYR A 294 -10.48 17.65 -0.44
CA TYR A 294 -10.48 18.60 -1.54
C TYR A 294 -11.85 18.64 -2.22
N ILE A 295 -12.23 19.83 -2.68
CA ILE A 295 -13.53 20.04 -3.30
C ILE A 295 -13.59 19.29 -4.65
N ILE A 296 -14.65 18.52 -4.84
CA ILE A 296 -14.92 17.83 -6.11
C ILE A 296 -16.14 18.39 -6.81
N TYR A 297 -17.05 19.05 -6.09
CA TYR A 297 -18.26 19.64 -6.67
C TYR A 297 -18.65 20.92 -5.92
N GLU A 298 -19.03 21.93 -6.66
CA GLU A 298 -19.64 23.16 -6.17
C GLU A 298 -20.68 23.63 -7.19
N ARG A 299 -21.93 23.79 -6.72
CA ARG A 299 -23.02 24.28 -7.56
C ARG A 299 -22.73 25.73 -7.96
N THR A 300 -22.60 25.98 -9.24
CA THR A 300 -22.57 27.34 -9.79
C THR A 300 -23.97 27.96 -9.68
N ALA A 301 -24.05 29.17 -9.12
CA ALA A 301 -25.29 29.91 -8.97
C ALA A 301 -25.91 30.30 -10.31
#